data_dc0147a6f3ca1c17256322d43e294108
#
_entry.id   dc0147a6f3ca1c17256322d43e294108
#
_cell.length_a   1.000
_cell.length_b   1.000
_cell.length_c   1.000
_cell.angle_alpha   90.00
_cell.angle_beta   90.00
_cell.angle_gamma   90.00
#
_symmetry.space_group_name_H-M   'P 1'
#
loop_
_entity.id
_entity.type
_entity.pdbx_description
1 polymer ?
#
loop_
_entity_poly.entity_id
_entity_poly.type
_entity_poly.pdbx_seq_one_letter_code
_entity_poly.pdbx_strand_id
1 'polypeptide(L)'
;VWFAVYKWRARRRVNKDLMWYRDIPLNGDLQEANNMLNAYKWCGADYNNLLSACILKLIDLGAIAIETHPNSKGKLEPNFTIYRLPDTDKQPQLLQYIHKIFEQAAGGDKVLEAKELKQYMRSNFNTKLKDAFLNALHKQTSIKKYKDREDEVRQVFGLKKFLQEFTLLDERGVDEVKLWKDYMVYATLFGIADQVIRDMKKINPAYFEMDRVAGQMADDMTLPTIYSTMHRGTSHAAMNMAARENRARGGGGHSSWGGGGGGFSGGGGGGGVR
;
A
#
# COMPACT_ATOMS: atom_id res chain seq x y z
N VAL A 1 27.46 6.13 -12.48
CA VAL A 1 27.52 7.58 -12.21
C VAL A 1 26.50 8.34 -13.06
N TRP A 2 26.51 8.23 -14.38
CA TRP A 2 25.60 8.97 -15.28
C TRP A 2 24.11 8.82 -14.98
N PHE A 3 23.66 7.62 -14.70
CA PHE A 3 22.24 7.33 -14.36
C PHE A 3 21.82 7.98 -13.05
N ALA A 4 22.71 8.02 -12.07
CA ALA A 4 22.47 8.68 -10.79
C ALA A 4 22.33 10.19 -10.94
N VAL A 5 23.22 10.81 -11.72
CA VAL A 5 23.16 12.26 -12.04
C VAL A 5 21.88 12.60 -12.80
N TYR A 6 21.47 11.76 -13.76
CA TYR A 6 20.23 11.95 -14.50
C TYR A 6 19.00 11.93 -13.58
N LYS A 7 18.88 10.90 -12.71
CA LYS A 7 17.78 10.81 -11.72
C LYS A 7 17.79 12.01 -10.76
N TRP A 8 18.96 12.41 -10.27
CA TRP A 8 19.08 13.56 -9.39
C TRP A 8 18.63 14.86 -10.05
N ARG A 9 19.05 15.13 -11.30
CA ARG A 9 18.63 16.29 -12.07
C ARG A 9 17.13 16.33 -12.33
N ALA A 10 16.55 15.19 -12.72
CA ALA A 10 15.13 15.08 -12.96
C ALA A 10 14.32 15.30 -11.68
N ARG A 11 14.73 14.70 -10.55
CA ARG A 11 14.11 14.92 -9.24
C ARG A 11 14.21 16.39 -8.80
N ARG A 12 15.35 17.03 -9.02
CA ARG A 12 15.53 18.46 -8.70
C ARG A 12 14.60 19.34 -9.52
N ARG A 13 14.37 19.03 -10.81
CA ARG A 13 13.42 19.76 -11.64
C ARG A 13 11.99 19.66 -11.11
N VAL A 14 11.52 18.44 -10.83
CA VAL A 14 10.16 18.20 -10.30
C VAL A 14 9.93 18.94 -8.98
N ASN A 15 10.93 18.96 -8.10
CA ASN A 15 10.81 19.61 -6.78
C ASN A 15 11.11 21.11 -6.81
N LYS A 16 11.64 21.65 -7.92
CA LYS A 16 11.89 23.09 -8.04
C LYS A 16 10.56 23.83 -8.12
N ASP A 17 10.35 24.77 -7.21
CA ASP A 17 9.13 25.59 -7.12
C ASP A 17 7.85 24.73 -7.12
N LEU A 18 7.91 23.57 -6.43
CA LEU A 18 6.78 22.66 -6.35
C LEU A 18 5.63 23.31 -5.55
N MET A 19 4.51 23.54 -6.23
CA MET A 19 3.29 24.06 -5.63
C MET A 19 2.46 22.93 -5.00
N TRP A 20 1.59 23.29 -4.06
CA TRP A 20 0.55 22.37 -3.56
C TRP A 20 -0.40 22.00 -4.70
N TYR A 21 -0.77 20.73 -4.71
CA TYR A 21 -1.85 20.23 -5.53
C TYR A 21 -2.91 19.64 -4.59
N ARG A 22 -4.13 20.18 -4.62
CA ARG A 22 -5.18 19.83 -3.66
C ARG A 22 -6.20 18.85 -4.23
N ASP A 23 -6.18 18.64 -5.54
CA ASP A 23 -7.06 17.70 -6.21
C ASP A 23 -6.47 16.29 -6.26
N ILE A 24 -7.28 15.31 -6.69
CA ILE A 24 -6.83 13.93 -6.80
C ILE A 24 -6.13 13.74 -8.15
N PRO A 25 -4.82 13.47 -8.17
CA PRO A 25 -4.06 13.33 -9.41
C PRO A 25 -4.43 12.05 -10.15
N LEU A 26 -4.22 12.04 -11.46
CA LEU A 26 -4.35 10.87 -12.33
C LEU A 26 -5.74 10.21 -12.26
N ASN A 27 -6.79 10.97 -12.01
CA ASN A 27 -8.15 10.46 -11.81
C ASN A 27 -8.24 9.32 -10.77
N GLY A 28 -7.37 9.33 -9.76
CA GLY A 28 -7.35 8.32 -8.71
C GLY A 28 -6.57 7.04 -9.04
N ASP A 29 -5.79 7.00 -10.13
CA ASP A 29 -4.95 5.84 -10.46
C ASP A 29 -3.76 5.72 -9.49
N LEU A 30 -3.96 4.93 -8.43
CA LEU A 30 -2.96 4.67 -7.39
C LEU A 30 -1.73 3.94 -7.94
N GLN A 31 -1.91 3.06 -8.93
CA GLN A 31 -0.80 2.31 -9.52
C GLN A 31 0.12 3.20 -10.33
N GLU A 32 -0.44 4.08 -11.16
CA GLU A 32 0.36 5.02 -11.94
C GLU A 32 1.01 6.07 -11.02
N ALA A 33 0.32 6.54 -9.97
CA ALA A 33 0.91 7.41 -8.94
C ALA A 33 2.11 6.74 -8.26
N ASN A 34 1.97 5.48 -7.84
CA ASN A 34 3.07 4.70 -7.26
C ASN A 34 4.24 4.51 -8.23
N ASN A 35 3.94 4.26 -9.50
CA ASN A 35 4.93 4.11 -10.55
C ASN A 35 5.74 5.41 -10.75
N MET A 36 5.09 6.57 -10.72
CA MET A 36 5.75 7.87 -10.76
C MET A 36 6.65 8.06 -9.56
N LEU A 37 6.15 7.82 -8.33
CA LEU A 37 6.95 7.91 -7.11
C LEU A 37 8.20 7.03 -7.18
N ASN A 38 8.05 5.76 -7.60
CA ASN A 38 9.16 4.80 -7.70
C ASN A 38 10.16 5.17 -8.79
N ALA A 39 9.71 5.71 -9.92
CA ALA A 39 10.60 6.17 -10.99
C ALA A 39 11.58 7.24 -10.52
N TYR A 40 11.15 8.12 -9.62
CA TYR A 40 11.96 9.21 -9.06
C TYR A 40 12.67 8.84 -7.74
N LYS A 41 12.43 7.66 -7.16
CA LYS A 41 13.20 7.18 -5.99
C LYS A 41 14.67 6.93 -6.36
N TRP A 42 15.58 7.19 -5.41
CA TRP A 42 17.00 6.91 -5.58
C TRP A 42 17.27 5.42 -5.75
N CYS A 43 16.72 4.59 -4.89
CA CYS A 43 16.81 3.13 -4.96
C CYS A 43 15.58 2.46 -4.36
N GLY A 44 15.31 1.23 -4.81
CA GLY A 44 14.21 0.40 -4.33
C GLY A 44 12.83 0.87 -4.78
N ALA A 45 12.01 -0.05 -5.21
CA ALA A 45 10.59 0.17 -5.37
C ALA A 45 9.88 -0.25 -4.08
N ASP A 46 8.88 0.52 -3.68
CA ASP A 46 8.04 0.21 -2.53
C ASP A 46 6.63 -0.07 -3.03
N TYR A 47 6.16 -1.26 -2.76
CA TYR A 47 4.83 -1.71 -3.16
C TYR A 47 3.91 -1.94 -1.94
N ASN A 48 4.45 -1.92 -0.71
CA ASN A 48 3.66 -2.15 0.49
C ASN A 48 2.66 -1.02 0.69
N ASN A 49 3.09 0.22 0.50
CA ASN A 49 2.20 1.38 0.59
C ASN A 49 1.13 1.36 -0.49
N LEU A 50 1.45 0.94 -1.73
CA LEU A 50 0.48 0.78 -2.80
C LEU A 50 -0.59 -0.26 -2.42
N LEU A 51 -0.18 -1.42 -1.92
CA LEU A 51 -1.12 -2.45 -1.50
C LEU A 51 -2.03 -1.96 -0.37
N SER A 52 -1.45 -1.30 0.63
CA SER A 52 -2.21 -0.75 1.75
C SER A 52 -3.20 0.35 1.30
N ALA A 53 -2.79 1.22 0.39
CA ALA A 53 -3.66 2.23 -0.21
C ALA A 53 -4.80 1.59 -1.03
N CYS A 54 -4.52 0.53 -1.80
CA CYS A 54 -5.54 -0.21 -2.52
C CYS A 54 -6.56 -0.87 -1.59
N ILE A 55 -6.12 -1.44 -0.45
CA ILE A 55 -7.04 -2.03 0.53
C ILE A 55 -7.89 -0.93 1.18
N LEU A 56 -7.28 0.20 1.55
CA LEU A 56 -8.03 1.33 2.09
C LEU A 56 -9.06 1.86 1.07
N LYS A 57 -8.72 1.88 -0.22
CA LYS A 57 -9.69 2.21 -1.30
C LYS A 57 -10.81 1.17 -1.42
N LEU A 58 -10.53 -0.12 -1.22
CA LEU A 58 -11.57 -1.15 -1.18
C LEU A 58 -12.50 -0.99 0.03
N ILE A 59 -11.99 -0.48 1.17
CA ILE A 59 -12.81 -0.11 2.32
C ILE A 59 -13.71 1.10 1.99
N ASP A 60 -13.15 2.12 1.34
CA ASP A 60 -13.91 3.28 0.86
C ASP A 60 -15.05 2.89 -0.08
N LEU A 61 -14.80 1.92 -0.97
CA LEU A 61 -15.80 1.37 -1.89
C LEU A 61 -16.81 0.43 -1.20
N GLY A 62 -16.65 0.12 0.09
CA GLY A 62 -17.50 -0.83 0.81
C GLY A 62 -17.33 -2.29 0.37
N ALA A 63 -16.25 -2.60 -0.36
CA ALA A 63 -15.94 -3.97 -0.80
C ALA A 63 -15.23 -4.80 0.28
N ILE A 64 -14.64 -4.14 1.26
CA ILE A 64 -13.98 -4.73 2.43
C ILE A 64 -14.37 -3.92 3.67
N ALA A 65 -14.59 -4.60 4.81
CA ALA A 65 -14.64 -3.99 6.11
C ALA A 65 -13.67 -4.67 7.07
N ILE A 66 -13.20 -3.95 8.09
CA ILE A 66 -12.46 -4.55 9.20
C ILE A 66 -13.45 -4.73 10.34
N GLU A 67 -13.68 -5.98 10.71
CA GLU A 67 -14.61 -6.37 11.74
C GLU A 67 -13.93 -7.33 12.72
N THR A 68 -14.42 -7.35 13.95
CA THR A 68 -13.86 -8.21 15.00
C THR A 68 -14.55 -9.56 14.98
N HIS A 69 -13.79 -10.62 14.74
CA HIS A 69 -14.27 -12.01 14.70
C HIS A 69 -13.54 -12.87 15.74
N PRO A 70 -14.21 -13.90 16.31
CA PRO A 70 -13.55 -14.86 17.17
C PRO A 70 -12.62 -15.76 16.35
N ASN A 71 -11.36 -15.88 16.76
CA ASN A 71 -10.43 -16.84 16.18
C ASN A 71 -10.71 -18.27 16.68
N SER A 72 -9.96 -19.27 16.20
CA SER A 72 -10.08 -20.68 16.58
C SER A 72 -9.96 -20.95 18.10
N LYS A 73 -9.48 -19.99 18.89
CA LYS A 73 -9.37 -20.05 20.36
C LYS A 73 -10.42 -19.20 21.07
N GLY A 74 -11.40 -18.66 20.33
CA GLY A 74 -12.46 -17.79 20.87
C GLY A 74 -12.00 -16.37 21.19
N LYS A 75 -10.74 -15.98 20.89
CA LYS A 75 -10.26 -14.63 21.09
C LYS A 75 -10.73 -13.74 19.93
N LEU A 76 -11.30 -12.58 20.26
CA LEU A 76 -11.71 -11.60 19.27
C LEU A 76 -10.48 -10.93 18.65
N GLU A 77 -10.42 -10.95 17.31
CA GLU A 77 -9.34 -10.34 16.54
C GLU A 77 -9.91 -9.59 15.33
N PRO A 78 -9.32 -8.44 14.93
CA PRO A 78 -9.74 -7.72 13.73
C PRO A 78 -9.33 -8.51 12.48
N ASN A 79 -10.30 -8.78 11.61
CA ASN A 79 -10.13 -9.48 10.34
C ASN A 79 -10.86 -8.73 9.23
N PHE A 80 -10.59 -9.07 7.98
CA PHE A 80 -11.30 -8.49 6.85
C PHE A 80 -12.58 -9.28 6.57
N THR A 81 -13.72 -8.58 6.54
CA THR A 81 -14.96 -9.12 5.99
C THR A 81 -15.07 -8.68 4.53
N ILE A 82 -15.26 -9.64 3.62
CA ILE A 82 -15.25 -9.41 2.17
C ILE A 82 -16.69 -9.30 1.66
N TYR A 83 -17.01 -8.15 1.09
CA TYR A 83 -18.26 -7.85 0.43
C TYR A 83 -18.09 -7.84 -1.08
N ARG A 84 -19.20 -7.64 -1.80
CA ARG A 84 -19.16 -7.49 -3.26
C ARG A 84 -18.46 -6.18 -3.64
N LEU A 85 -17.53 -6.25 -4.59
CA LEU A 85 -16.92 -5.06 -5.18
C LEU A 85 -17.92 -4.36 -6.11
N PRO A 86 -18.34 -3.11 -5.79
CA PRO A 86 -19.23 -2.34 -6.65
C PRO A 86 -18.59 -2.08 -8.02
N ASP A 87 -19.39 -2.07 -9.08
CA ASP A 87 -18.94 -1.74 -10.43
C ASP A 87 -17.61 -2.39 -10.82
N THR A 88 -17.47 -3.69 -10.56
CA THR A 88 -16.20 -4.43 -10.67
C THR A 88 -15.47 -4.15 -11.99
N ASP A 89 -16.19 -4.14 -13.11
CA ASP A 89 -15.60 -3.96 -14.46
C ASP A 89 -15.05 -2.53 -14.68
N LYS A 90 -15.50 -1.55 -13.90
CA LYS A 90 -15.03 -0.16 -13.95
C LYS A 90 -13.85 0.11 -13.03
N GLN A 91 -13.62 -0.79 -12.06
CA GLN A 91 -12.52 -0.59 -11.11
C GLN A 91 -11.15 -0.83 -11.75
N PRO A 92 -10.10 -0.14 -11.29
CA PRO A 92 -8.73 -0.43 -11.69
C PRO A 92 -8.37 -1.91 -11.52
N GLN A 93 -7.67 -2.47 -12.50
CA GLN A 93 -7.36 -3.91 -12.57
C GLN A 93 -6.66 -4.44 -11.31
N LEU A 94 -5.78 -3.64 -10.70
CA LEU A 94 -5.10 -4.02 -9.47
C LEU A 94 -6.09 -4.20 -8.29
N LEU A 95 -7.09 -3.32 -8.15
CA LEU A 95 -8.14 -3.46 -7.13
C LEU A 95 -8.97 -4.73 -7.36
N GLN A 96 -9.31 -5.03 -8.62
CA GLN A 96 -10.03 -6.26 -8.96
C GLN A 96 -9.22 -7.51 -8.56
N TYR A 97 -7.91 -7.53 -8.83
CA TYR A 97 -7.06 -8.66 -8.46
C TYR A 97 -6.95 -8.84 -6.94
N ILE A 98 -6.76 -7.74 -6.20
CA ILE A 98 -6.68 -7.79 -4.73
C ILE A 98 -8.00 -8.32 -4.16
N HIS A 99 -9.13 -7.74 -4.58
CA HIS A 99 -10.43 -8.17 -4.10
C HIS A 99 -10.69 -9.65 -4.39
N LYS A 100 -10.44 -10.12 -5.61
CA LYS A 100 -10.63 -11.52 -6.00
C LYS A 100 -9.71 -12.49 -5.24
N ILE A 101 -8.46 -12.09 -4.98
CA ILE A 101 -7.54 -12.88 -4.14
C ILE A 101 -8.07 -12.97 -2.71
N PHE A 102 -8.55 -11.87 -2.14
CA PHE A 102 -9.10 -11.84 -0.79
C PHE A 102 -10.37 -12.68 -0.69
N GLU A 103 -11.29 -12.55 -1.65
CA GLU A 103 -12.50 -13.35 -1.71
C GLU A 103 -12.22 -14.86 -1.79
N GLN A 104 -11.24 -15.27 -2.60
CA GLN A 104 -10.85 -16.67 -2.73
C GLN A 104 -10.10 -17.19 -1.51
N ALA A 105 -9.32 -16.34 -0.85
CA ALA A 105 -8.58 -16.71 0.35
C ALA A 105 -9.49 -16.83 1.58
N ALA A 106 -10.51 -15.98 1.69
CA ALA A 106 -11.51 -16.00 2.77
C ALA A 106 -12.46 -17.20 2.68
N GLY A 107 -12.69 -17.73 1.48
CA GLY A 107 -13.56 -18.90 1.30
C GLY A 107 -15.05 -18.60 1.52
N GLY A 108 -15.75 -19.54 2.17
CA GLY A 108 -17.22 -19.52 2.26
C GLY A 108 -17.80 -18.56 3.30
N ASP A 109 -17.10 -18.32 4.40
CA ASP A 109 -17.55 -17.42 5.48
C ASP A 109 -17.30 -15.94 5.18
N LYS A 110 -16.53 -15.65 4.11
CA LYS A 110 -16.18 -14.27 3.69
C LYS A 110 -15.35 -13.50 4.73
N VAL A 111 -14.77 -14.16 5.72
CA VAL A 111 -13.87 -13.57 6.72
C VAL A 111 -12.45 -13.97 6.39
N LEU A 112 -11.59 -13.00 6.10
CA LEU A 112 -10.21 -13.23 5.73
C LEU A 112 -9.28 -13.03 6.92
N GLU A 113 -8.71 -14.11 7.42
CA GLU A 113 -7.60 -14.08 8.36
C GLU A 113 -6.24 -13.92 7.65
N ALA A 114 -5.29 -13.28 8.31
CA ALA A 114 -3.92 -13.15 7.78
C ALA A 114 -3.25 -14.51 7.47
N LYS A 115 -3.63 -15.57 8.22
CA LYS A 115 -3.16 -16.94 8.02
C LYS A 115 -3.68 -17.53 6.71
N GLU A 116 -4.95 -17.31 6.40
CA GLU A 116 -5.60 -17.79 5.19
C GLU A 116 -5.02 -17.14 3.94
N LEU A 117 -4.84 -15.81 3.96
CA LEU A 117 -4.17 -15.11 2.88
C LEU A 117 -2.77 -15.68 2.63
N LYS A 118 -1.99 -15.94 3.70
CA LYS A 118 -0.67 -16.54 3.60
C LYS A 118 -0.72 -17.95 3.00
N GLN A 119 -1.67 -18.78 3.42
CA GLN A 119 -1.87 -20.15 2.90
C GLN A 119 -2.28 -20.11 1.43
N TYR A 120 -3.24 -19.25 1.08
CA TYR A 120 -3.69 -19.05 -0.29
C TYR A 120 -2.53 -18.63 -1.20
N MET A 121 -1.75 -17.63 -0.82
CA MET A 121 -0.62 -17.14 -1.62
C MET A 121 0.49 -18.18 -1.82
N ARG A 122 0.64 -19.13 -0.88
CA ARG A 122 1.60 -20.24 -0.98
C ARG A 122 1.10 -21.43 -1.79
N SER A 123 -0.21 -21.60 -1.87
CA SER A 123 -0.82 -22.73 -2.58
C SER A 123 -0.56 -22.67 -4.09
N ASN A 124 -0.78 -23.78 -4.78
CA ASN A 124 -0.78 -23.82 -6.25
C ASN A 124 -2.15 -23.46 -6.85
N PHE A 125 -3.12 -23.13 -6.02
CA PHE A 125 -4.44 -22.74 -6.48
C PHE A 125 -4.41 -21.38 -7.19
N ASN A 126 -5.08 -21.29 -8.34
CA ASN A 126 -5.24 -20.10 -9.16
C ASN A 126 -3.94 -19.29 -9.39
N THR A 127 -2.88 -19.98 -9.81
CA THR A 127 -1.56 -19.36 -10.07
C THR A 127 -1.63 -18.25 -11.11
N LYS A 128 -2.49 -18.37 -12.13
CA LYS A 128 -2.69 -17.33 -13.17
C LYS A 128 -3.14 -15.99 -12.56
N LEU A 129 -4.08 -16.01 -11.62
CA LEU A 129 -4.53 -14.79 -10.94
C LEU A 129 -3.41 -14.18 -10.09
N LYS A 130 -2.68 -15.02 -9.35
CA LYS A 130 -1.56 -14.56 -8.53
C LYS A 130 -0.42 -13.99 -9.36
N ASP A 131 -0.08 -14.62 -10.47
CA ASP A 131 0.94 -14.14 -11.39
C ASP A 131 0.51 -12.82 -12.07
N ALA A 132 -0.76 -12.70 -12.46
CA ALA A 132 -1.31 -11.45 -13.01
C ALA A 132 -1.28 -10.31 -11.98
N PHE A 133 -1.68 -10.58 -10.75
CA PHE A 133 -1.60 -9.63 -9.62
C PHE A 133 -0.16 -9.19 -9.38
N LEU A 134 0.79 -10.12 -9.28
CA LEU A 134 2.18 -9.81 -9.00
C LEU A 134 2.83 -9.04 -10.16
N ASN A 135 2.51 -9.39 -11.41
CA ASN A 135 2.97 -8.65 -12.58
C ASN A 135 2.43 -7.22 -12.60
N ALA A 136 1.15 -7.04 -12.26
CA ALA A 136 0.56 -5.71 -12.14
C ALA A 136 1.24 -4.92 -11.00
N LEU A 137 1.43 -5.52 -9.83
CA LEU A 137 2.04 -4.89 -8.66
C LEU A 137 3.49 -4.47 -8.94
N HIS A 138 4.31 -5.35 -9.53
CA HIS A 138 5.74 -5.14 -9.73
C HIS A 138 6.10 -4.51 -11.07
N LYS A 139 5.15 -3.86 -11.74
CA LYS A 139 5.40 -3.18 -13.01
C LYS A 139 6.51 -2.15 -12.86
N GLN A 140 7.69 -2.47 -13.39
CA GLN A 140 8.83 -1.56 -13.36
C GLN A 140 8.59 -0.37 -14.29
N THR A 141 8.90 0.81 -13.81
CA THR A 141 8.80 2.04 -14.59
C THR A 141 10.11 2.81 -14.59
N SER A 142 10.45 3.37 -15.74
CA SER A 142 11.61 4.21 -15.91
C SER A 142 11.19 5.69 -15.88
N ILE A 143 12.03 6.52 -15.29
CA ILE A 143 11.86 7.99 -15.31
C ILE A 143 11.73 8.55 -16.74
N LYS A 144 12.28 7.85 -17.74
CA LYS A 144 12.15 8.24 -19.15
C LYS A 144 10.71 8.23 -19.65
N LYS A 145 9.87 7.34 -19.10
CA LYS A 145 8.43 7.27 -19.42
C LYS A 145 7.69 8.57 -19.06
N TYR A 146 8.19 9.30 -18.07
CA TYR A 146 7.53 10.49 -17.53
C TYR A 146 8.16 11.81 -17.98
N LYS A 147 9.05 11.76 -18.97
CA LYS A 147 9.73 12.97 -19.45
C LYS A 147 8.76 14.01 -20.01
N ASP A 148 7.74 13.54 -20.72
CA ASP A 148 6.73 14.40 -21.37
C ASP A 148 5.44 14.51 -20.55
N ARG A 149 5.44 13.97 -19.31
CA ARG A 149 4.34 13.98 -18.33
C ARG A 149 4.78 14.59 -17.00
N GLU A 150 5.72 15.54 -17.05
CA GLU A 150 6.30 16.15 -15.84
C GLU A 150 5.24 16.87 -15.00
N ASP A 151 4.22 17.46 -15.64
CA ASP A 151 3.12 18.12 -14.92
C ASP A 151 2.30 17.14 -14.08
N GLU A 152 1.98 15.95 -14.61
CA GLU A 152 1.29 14.91 -13.84
C GLU A 152 2.14 14.40 -12.66
N VAL A 153 3.46 14.27 -12.88
CA VAL A 153 4.39 13.94 -11.79
C VAL A 153 4.37 15.02 -10.73
N ARG A 154 4.38 16.31 -11.13
CA ARG A 154 4.29 17.45 -10.20
C ARG A 154 2.97 17.47 -9.43
N GLN A 155 1.86 17.06 -10.03
CA GLN A 155 0.58 16.91 -9.32
C GLN A 155 0.68 15.86 -8.20
N VAL A 156 1.24 14.67 -8.48
CA VAL A 156 1.44 13.61 -7.47
C VAL A 156 2.34 14.08 -6.33
N PHE A 157 3.47 14.72 -6.65
CA PHE A 157 4.40 15.25 -5.63
C PHE A 157 3.83 16.47 -4.91
N GLY A 158 3.04 17.28 -5.60
CA GLY A 158 2.34 18.44 -5.05
C GLY A 158 1.27 18.04 -4.03
N LEU A 159 0.50 16.98 -4.33
CA LEU A 159 -0.45 16.41 -3.36
C LEU A 159 0.30 15.86 -2.13
N LYS A 160 1.41 15.16 -2.33
CA LYS A 160 2.22 14.68 -1.21
C LYS A 160 2.69 15.83 -0.33
N LYS A 161 3.20 16.92 -0.93
CA LYS A 161 3.63 18.12 -0.22
C LYS A 161 2.47 18.76 0.54
N PHE A 162 1.31 18.91 -0.12
CA PHE A 162 0.09 19.43 0.51
C PHE A 162 -0.30 18.63 1.74
N LEU A 163 -0.36 17.30 1.64
CA LEU A 163 -0.75 16.44 2.76
C LEU A 163 0.29 16.45 3.90
N GLN A 164 1.58 16.62 3.61
CA GLN A 164 2.62 16.77 4.63
C GLN A 164 2.53 18.08 5.40
N GLU A 165 2.06 19.12 4.73
CA GLU A 165 1.93 20.48 5.27
C GLU A 165 0.48 20.79 5.69
N PHE A 166 -0.42 19.79 5.63
CA PHE A 166 -1.86 19.93 5.84
C PHE A 166 -2.23 20.58 7.18
N THR A 167 -1.46 20.31 8.23
CA THR A 167 -1.66 20.88 9.57
C THR A 167 -1.36 22.37 9.66
N LEU A 168 -0.58 22.90 8.72
CA LEU A 168 -0.16 24.31 8.72
C LEU A 168 -1.23 25.25 8.13
N LEU A 169 -2.37 24.70 7.68
CA LEU A 169 -3.41 25.46 7.01
C LEU A 169 -4.45 25.99 8.02
N ASP A 170 -4.49 27.30 8.20
CA ASP A 170 -5.54 27.98 9.00
C ASP A 170 -6.90 28.05 8.26
N GLU A 171 -6.89 28.00 6.94
CA GLU A 171 -8.08 28.06 6.08
C GLU A 171 -8.44 26.66 5.55
N ARG A 172 -9.39 26.00 6.21
CA ARG A 172 -9.87 24.65 5.86
C ARG A 172 -11.30 24.76 5.37
N GLY A 173 -11.44 24.86 4.05
CA GLY A 173 -12.77 24.95 3.43
C GLY A 173 -13.57 23.66 3.57
N VAL A 174 -14.88 23.79 3.76
CA VAL A 174 -15.85 22.68 3.79
C VAL A 174 -15.76 21.81 2.51
N ASP A 175 -15.33 22.40 1.39
CA ASP A 175 -15.20 21.71 0.11
C ASP A 175 -14.13 20.63 0.08
N GLU A 176 -13.10 20.70 0.94
CA GLU A 176 -12.03 19.70 0.99
C GLU A 176 -12.44 18.42 1.75
N VAL A 177 -13.44 18.50 2.63
CA VAL A 177 -13.93 17.36 3.41
C VAL A 177 -14.42 16.22 2.51
N LYS A 178 -14.99 16.51 1.35
CA LYS A 178 -15.40 15.51 0.36
C LYS A 178 -14.25 14.68 -0.19
N LEU A 179 -13.02 15.22 -0.16
CA LEU A 179 -11.80 14.54 -0.64
C LEU A 179 -11.06 13.80 0.48
N TRP A 180 -11.49 13.90 1.73
CA TRP A 180 -10.74 13.36 2.86
C TRP A 180 -10.51 11.86 2.80
N LYS A 181 -11.48 11.09 2.29
CA LYS A 181 -11.30 9.64 2.07
C LYS A 181 -10.19 9.37 1.05
N ASP A 182 -10.18 10.09 -0.06
CA ASP A 182 -9.10 9.97 -1.05
C ASP A 182 -7.77 10.49 -0.49
N TYR A 183 -7.77 11.53 0.32
CA TYR A 183 -6.56 12.01 1.01
C TYR A 183 -5.99 10.95 1.96
N MET A 184 -6.81 10.22 2.71
CA MET A 184 -6.35 9.10 3.55
C MET A 184 -5.73 7.98 2.69
N VAL A 185 -6.34 7.65 1.55
CA VAL A 185 -5.80 6.67 0.59
C VAL A 185 -4.45 7.12 0.05
N TYR A 186 -4.33 8.36 -0.42
CA TYR A 186 -3.06 8.89 -0.95
C TYR A 186 -2.01 9.10 0.15
N ALA A 187 -2.40 9.50 1.36
CA ALA A 187 -1.49 9.57 2.50
C ALA A 187 -0.89 8.19 2.82
N THR A 188 -1.70 7.13 2.71
CA THR A 188 -1.24 5.74 2.85
C THR A 188 -0.25 5.38 1.74
N LEU A 189 -0.55 5.72 0.49
CA LEU A 189 0.37 5.54 -0.64
C LEU A 189 1.71 6.27 -0.43
N PHE A 190 1.67 7.45 0.14
CA PHE A 190 2.86 8.27 0.42
C PHE A 190 3.61 7.85 1.68
N GLY A 191 3.05 6.96 2.50
CA GLY A 191 3.63 6.50 3.77
C GLY A 191 3.57 7.56 4.90
N ILE A 192 2.56 8.42 4.89
CA ILE A 192 2.34 9.50 5.87
C ILE A 192 0.93 9.46 6.48
N ALA A 193 0.22 8.34 6.34
CA ALA A 193 -1.19 8.22 6.73
C ALA A 193 -1.42 8.53 8.20
N ASP A 194 -0.60 7.99 9.12
CA ASP A 194 -0.78 8.17 10.56
C ASP A 194 -0.76 9.65 10.97
N GLN A 195 0.11 10.44 10.36
CA GLN A 195 0.16 11.88 10.61
C GLN A 195 -1.09 12.56 10.07
N VAL A 196 -1.41 12.34 8.79
CA VAL A 196 -2.53 13.00 8.09
C VAL A 196 -3.86 12.68 8.76
N ILE A 197 -4.12 11.41 9.10
CA ILE A 197 -5.36 10.99 9.78
C ILE A 197 -5.48 11.65 11.15
N ARG A 198 -4.40 11.65 11.95
CA ARG A 198 -4.41 12.34 13.25
C ARG A 198 -4.74 13.83 13.11
N ASP A 199 -4.19 14.46 12.10
CA ASP A 199 -4.40 15.87 11.88
C ASP A 199 -5.81 16.18 11.38
N MET A 200 -6.36 15.35 10.49
CA MET A 200 -7.76 15.41 10.08
C MET A 200 -8.72 15.23 11.26
N LYS A 201 -8.48 14.25 12.15
CA LYS A 201 -9.28 14.02 13.36
C LYS A 201 -9.28 15.24 14.29
N LYS A 202 -8.16 15.94 14.43
CA LYS A 202 -8.08 17.18 15.23
C LYS A 202 -8.90 18.32 14.62
N ILE A 203 -8.94 18.39 13.29
CA ILE A 203 -9.64 19.45 12.57
C ILE A 203 -11.14 19.29 12.64
N ASN A 204 -11.64 18.10 12.35
CA ASN A 204 -13.07 17.81 12.30
C ASN A 204 -13.35 16.39 12.81
N PRO A 205 -13.37 16.18 14.12
CA PRO A 205 -13.67 14.86 14.70
C PRO A 205 -15.10 14.40 14.34
N ALA A 206 -16.05 15.31 14.27
CA ALA A 206 -17.46 15.01 13.96
C ALA A 206 -17.62 14.36 12.57
N TYR A 207 -16.77 14.67 11.60
CA TYR A 207 -16.79 14.03 10.28
C TYR A 207 -16.60 12.51 10.39
N PHE A 208 -15.66 12.06 11.21
CA PHE A 208 -15.36 10.63 11.40
C PHE A 208 -16.42 9.90 12.23
N GLU A 209 -17.15 10.61 13.07
CA GLU A 209 -18.28 10.07 13.82
C GLU A 209 -19.53 9.91 12.95
N MET A 210 -19.75 10.84 12.02
CA MET A 210 -20.94 10.88 11.16
C MET A 210 -20.81 10.00 9.90
N ASP A 211 -19.63 9.97 9.28
CA ASP A 211 -19.35 9.12 8.11
C ASP A 211 -18.74 7.79 8.57
N ARG A 212 -19.56 6.73 8.58
CA ARG A 212 -19.14 5.40 9.02
C ARG A 212 -17.91 4.87 8.27
N VAL A 213 -17.82 5.14 6.98
CA VAL A 213 -16.69 4.67 6.15
C VAL A 213 -15.44 5.46 6.50
N ALA A 214 -15.51 6.78 6.60
CA ALA A 214 -14.40 7.61 7.03
C ALA A 214 -13.94 7.26 8.46
N GLY A 215 -14.88 7.02 9.37
CA GLY A 215 -14.59 6.55 10.73
C GLY A 215 -13.83 5.22 10.73
N GLN A 216 -14.27 4.26 9.93
CA GLN A 216 -13.57 2.98 9.78
C GLN A 216 -12.16 3.13 9.16
N MET A 217 -12.02 3.95 8.10
CA MET A 217 -10.72 4.20 7.49
C MET A 217 -9.72 4.86 8.45
N ALA A 218 -10.22 5.69 9.36
CA ALA A 218 -9.43 6.43 10.35
C ALA A 218 -9.32 5.73 11.71
N ASP A 219 -9.89 4.53 11.87
CA ASP A 219 -9.78 3.75 13.10
C ASP A 219 -8.32 3.34 13.36
N ASP A 220 -7.90 3.44 14.62
CA ASP A 220 -6.52 3.20 15.03
C ASP A 220 -6.04 1.76 14.76
N MET A 221 -6.97 0.80 14.59
CA MET A 221 -6.66 -0.58 14.23
C MET A 221 -6.63 -0.84 12.73
N THR A 222 -7.16 0.05 11.90
CA THR A 222 -7.31 -0.20 10.46
C THR A 222 -5.97 -0.32 9.75
N LEU A 223 -5.11 0.69 9.84
CA LEU A 223 -3.79 0.64 9.20
C LEU A 223 -2.90 -0.47 9.76
N PRO A 224 -2.77 -0.67 11.09
CA PRO A 224 -2.03 -1.80 11.65
C PRO A 224 -2.55 -3.17 11.15
N THR A 225 -3.86 -3.35 11.03
CA THR A 225 -4.46 -4.59 10.50
C THR A 225 -4.11 -4.79 9.03
N ILE A 226 -4.22 -3.73 8.21
CA ILE A 226 -3.81 -3.77 6.80
C ILE A 226 -2.33 -4.15 6.69
N TYR A 227 -1.44 -3.42 7.36
CA TYR A 227 0.01 -3.66 7.29
C TYR A 227 0.39 -5.06 7.76
N SER A 228 -0.15 -5.53 8.88
CA SER A 228 0.17 -6.84 9.43
C SER A 228 -0.32 -7.98 8.52
N THR A 229 -1.51 -7.85 7.95
CA THR A 229 -2.09 -8.86 7.04
C THR A 229 -1.30 -8.91 5.74
N MET A 230 -0.96 -7.77 5.16
CA MET A 230 -0.21 -7.70 3.91
C MET A 230 1.23 -8.18 4.09
N HIS A 231 1.91 -7.77 5.15
CA HIS A 231 3.27 -8.24 5.42
C HIS A 231 3.33 -9.77 5.56
N ARG A 232 2.36 -10.38 6.23
CA ARG A 232 2.29 -11.84 6.37
C ARG A 232 1.90 -12.55 5.07
N GLY A 233 1.00 -11.97 4.28
CA GLY A 233 0.46 -12.57 3.05
C GLY A 233 1.42 -12.48 1.87
N THR A 234 2.07 -11.33 1.66
CA THR A 234 2.81 -11.04 0.42
C THR A 234 4.30 -11.31 0.48
N SER A 235 4.92 -11.32 1.67
CA SER A 235 6.37 -11.51 1.84
C SER A 235 6.89 -12.80 1.15
N HIS A 236 6.13 -13.89 1.18
CA HIS A 236 6.49 -15.14 0.51
C HIS A 236 6.21 -15.17 -0.99
N ALA A 237 5.19 -14.46 -1.45
CA ALA A 237 4.88 -14.36 -2.88
C ALA A 237 5.99 -13.60 -3.62
N ALA A 238 6.46 -12.49 -3.06
CA ALA A 238 7.57 -11.72 -3.59
C ALA A 238 8.88 -12.54 -3.64
N MET A 239 9.16 -13.34 -2.60
CA MET A 239 10.32 -14.24 -2.59
C MET A 239 10.23 -15.34 -3.66
N ASN A 240 9.04 -15.90 -3.88
CA ASN A 240 8.84 -16.94 -4.90
C ASN A 240 8.96 -16.39 -6.32
N MET A 241 8.54 -15.14 -6.58
CA MET A 241 8.76 -14.48 -7.88
C MET A 241 10.24 -14.21 -8.13
N ALA A 242 10.93 -13.64 -7.16
CA ALA A 242 12.39 -13.43 -7.28
C ALA A 242 13.13 -14.73 -7.55
N ALA A 243 12.72 -15.84 -6.94
CA ALA A 243 13.26 -17.17 -7.20
C ALA A 243 12.92 -17.69 -8.61
N ARG A 244 11.71 -17.42 -9.13
CA ARG A 244 11.28 -17.78 -10.50
C ARG A 244 11.99 -16.94 -11.55
N GLU A 245 12.11 -15.63 -11.36
CA GLU A 245 12.87 -14.74 -12.25
C GLU A 245 14.35 -15.11 -12.30
N ASN A 246 14.96 -15.46 -11.17
CA ASN A 246 16.33 -15.94 -11.12
C ASN A 246 16.49 -17.29 -11.85
N ARG A 247 15.52 -18.20 -11.78
CA ARG A 247 15.52 -19.45 -12.55
C ARG A 247 15.30 -19.21 -14.05
N ALA A 248 14.46 -18.27 -14.43
CA ALA A 248 14.21 -17.91 -15.83
C ALA A 248 15.42 -17.18 -16.48
N ARG A 249 16.19 -16.44 -15.68
CA ARG A 249 17.44 -15.77 -16.10
C ARG A 249 18.69 -16.67 -15.98
N GLY A 250 18.61 -17.77 -15.24
CA GLY A 250 19.75 -18.62 -14.85
C GLY A 250 19.94 -19.82 -15.72
N GLY A 251 20.01 -19.63 -17.03
CA GLY A 251 20.72 -20.58 -17.92
C GLY A 251 22.16 -20.17 -18.09
N GLY A 252 23.03 -20.38 -17.10
CA GLY A 252 24.48 -20.21 -17.26
C GLY A 252 25.16 -19.36 -16.20
N GLY A 253 25.97 -19.99 -15.36
CA GLY A 253 27.03 -19.32 -14.59
C GLY A 253 26.93 -19.47 -13.07
N HIS A 254 27.71 -20.37 -12.52
CA HIS A 254 28.04 -20.41 -11.09
C HIS A 254 28.65 -19.10 -10.62
N SER A 255 28.06 -18.46 -9.60
CA SER A 255 28.85 -17.67 -8.66
C SER A 255 28.20 -17.74 -7.27
N SER A 256 28.88 -18.49 -6.42
CA SER A 256 28.73 -18.55 -4.98
C SER A 256 29.10 -17.18 -4.37
N TRP A 257 28.16 -16.49 -3.74
CA TRP A 257 28.45 -15.45 -2.76
C TRP A 257 27.56 -15.64 -1.55
N GLY A 258 28.23 -15.87 -0.43
CA GLY A 258 27.63 -16.17 0.86
C GLY A 258 26.83 -15.00 1.42
N GLY A 259 25.60 -15.30 1.83
CA GLY A 259 24.72 -14.40 2.55
C GLY A 259 25.04 -14.42 4.04
N GLY A 260 25.46 -13.26 4.59
CA GLY A 260 25.59 -13.03 6.02
C GLY A 260 24.20 -12.87 6.66
N GLY A 261 23.74 -13.87 7.40
CA GLY A 261 22.57 -13.82 8.25
C GLY A 261 22.90 -13.11 9.57
N GLY A 262 22.34 -11.92 9.78
CA GLY A 262 22.35 -11.25 11.08
C GLY A 262 21.23 -11.82 11.97
N GLY A 263 21.58 -12.77 12.84
CA GLY A 263 20.71 -13.26 13.88
C GLY A 263 20.75 -12.32 15.08
N PHE A 264 19.61 -11.76 15.45
CA PHE A 264 19.46 -11.16 16.80
C PHE A 264 19.10 -12.26 17.79
N SER A 265 20.07 -12.70 18.55
CA SER A 265 19.87 -13.55 19.70
C SER A 265 19.65 -12.65 20.94
N GLY A 266 18.43 -12.58 21.43
CA GLY A 266 18.12 -12.04 22.74
C GLY A 266 18.57 -13.01 23.82
N GLY A 267 19.68 -12.71 24.49
CA GLY A 267 20.17 -13.44 25.65
C GLY A 267 19.45 -13.00 26.92
N GLY A 268 18.52 -13.82 27.44
CA GLY A 268 18.02 -13.74 28.79
C GLY A 268 19.00 -14.42 29.73
N GLY A 269 19.76 -13.65 30.52
CA GLY A 269 20.60 -14.13 31.60
C GLY A 269 19.85 -14.11 32.91
N GLY A 270 19.35 -15.26 33.36
CA GLY A 270 19.02 -15.47 34.77
C GLY A 270 20.25 -15.81 35.56
N GLY A 271 20.52 -15.09 36.62
CA GLY A 271 21.54 -15.38 37.61
C GLY A 271 20.94 -15.33 39.00
N GLY A 272 20.74 -16.50 39.60
CA GLY A 272 20.43 -16.60 40.99
C GLY A 272 21.67 -16.73 41.83
N VAL A 273 21.44 -16.71 43.11
CA VAL A 273 22.21 -17.24 44.26
C VAL A 273 23.09 -16.22 44.99
N ARG A 274 22.71 -15.82 46.08
CA ARG A 274 22.96 -16.09 47.51
C ARG A 274 22.42 -14.96 48.32
#